data_4f672090b752c0403aa02f3610c04ab7
#
_entry.id   4f672090b752c0403aa02f3610c04ab7
#
_cell.length_a   1.000
_cell.length_b   1.000
_cell.length_c   1.000
_cell.angle_alpha   90.00
_cell.angle_beta   90.00
_cell.angle_gamma   90.00
#
_symmetry.space_group_name_H-M   'P 1'
#
loop_
_entity.id
_entity.type
_entity.pdbx_description
1 polymer ?
#
loop_
_entity_poly.entity_id
_entity_poly.type
_entity_poly.pdbx_seq_one_letter_code
_entity_poly.pdbx_strand_id
1 'polypeptide(L)'
;HDALPICGAQPKAGNIAGVVSITAEINPNATQKRYSQGWVDEVYDNLEELFKHVNESIAKKEARSYAYQGNVVDLWEYAAENNIHIDLGSDQTSLHNPWAGGYYPVGVSFEDAKVMMAEQPELFKEKVQESLRRHVAAVNKLTAKGMYFFDYGNAFLLESSRAGADIMNENGTFRYPSYVQDIMGPMCFDYGFGPFRWVCTSGKAEDLDMSEKIAMEVLAEIAKTSPEEIQQQMRDNIQWIEGAKANHLVVGSQARILYADCEGRTKIAAEFNRAIK
;
A
#
# COMPACT_ATOMS: atom_id res chain seq x y z
N HIS A 1 -5.96 18.78 -0.42
CA HIS A 1 -5.20 17.70 0.21
C HIS A 1 -4.82 16.70 -0.86
N ASP A 2 -3.67 16.91 -1.46
CA ASP A 2 -2.98 15.85 -2.19
C ASP A 2 -2.31 14.92 -1.14
N ALA A 3 -3.09 14.39 -0.23
CA ALA A 3 -2.70 13.20 0.47
C ALA A 3 -2.67 12.10 -0.59
N LEU A 4 -1.54 11.98 -1.25
CA LEU A 4 -1.26 10.84 -2.07
C LEU A 4 -1.34 9.65 -1.13
N PRO A 5 -2.34 8.77 -1.27
CA PRO A 5 -2.44 7.63 -0.38
C PRO A 5 -1.12 6.87 -0.46
N ILE A 6 -0.72 6.31 0.64
CA ILE A 6 0.42 5.38 0.76
C ILE A 6 0.38 4.34 -0.37
N CYS A 7 -0.81 3.94 -0.80
CA CYS A 7 -1.11 3.08 -1.95
C CYS A 7 -0.41 3.46 -3.26
N GLY A 8 -0.07 4.72 -3.46
CA GLY A 8 0.62 5.14 -4.69
C GLY A 8 1.99 4.52 -4.88
N ALA A 9 2.69 4.10 -3.82
CA ALA A 9 3.99 3.47 -3.89
C ALA A 9 3.93 1.93 -3.95
N GLN A 10 2.81 1.32 -3.61
CA GLN A 10 2.67 -0.13 -3.51
C GLN A 10 2.94 -0.87 -4.84
N PRO A 11 2.42 -0.41 -5.99
CA PRO A 11 2.72 -1.05 -7.27
C PRO A 11 4.23 -1.12 -7.52
N LYS A 12 4.94 -0.04 -7.28
CA LYS A 12 6.40 0.01 -7.46
C LYS A 12 7.15 -0.82 -6.43
N ALA A 13 6.67 -0.83 -5.18
CA ALA A 13 7.22 -1.70 -4.15
C ALA A 13 7.03 -3.19 -4.52
N GLY A 14 5.89 -3.55 -5.13
CA GLY A 14 5.67 -4.88 -5.69
C GLY A 14 6.71 -5.26 -6.74
N ASN A 15 7.00 -4.36 -7.68
CA ASN A 15 8.05 -4.59 -8.68
C ASN A 15 9.43 -4.80 -8.03
N ILE A 16 9.78 -4.00 -7.03
CA ILE A 16 11.05 -4.13 -6.27
C ILE A 16 11.10 -5.48 -5.54
N ALA A 17 9.97 -5.91 -4.98
CA ALA A 17 9.85 -7.21 -4.31
C ALA A 17 9.79 -8.42 -5.26
N GLY A 18 9.73 -8.19 -6.56
CA GLY A 18 9.71 -9.26 -7.57
C GLY A 18 8.35 -9.94 -7.74
N VAL A 19 7.24 -9.26 -7.43
CA VAL A 19 5.88 -9.82 -7.53
C VAL A 19 5.07 -9.17 -8.63
N VAL A 20 4.02 -9.85 -9.07
CA VAL A 20 2.96 -9.27 -9.90
C VAL A 20 1.93 -8.65 -8.97
N SER A 21 1.61 -7.38 -9.19
CA SER A 21 0.67 -6.65 -8.33
C SER A 21 -0.44 -5.96 -9.12
N ILE A 22 -1.64 -5.90 -8.51
CA ILE A 22 -2.78 -5.18 -9.06
C ILE A 22 -3.25 -4.17 -8.00
N THR A 23 -3.51 -2.94 -8.43
CA THR A 23 -4.10 -1.89 -7.59
C THR A 23 -5.35 -1.35 -8.26
N ALA A 24 -6.50 -1.34 -7.56
CA ALA A 24 -7.70 -0.68 -8.05
C ALA A 24 -7.70 0.79 -7.62
N GLU A 25 -8.01 1.67 -8.56
CA GLU A 25 -8.16 3.11 -8.33
C GLU A 25 -9.34 3.66 -9.14
N ILE A 26 -10.29 4.28 -8.46
CA ILE A 26 -11.48 4.84 -9.11
C ILE A 26 -11.24 6.22 -9.70
N ASN A 27 -10.29 7.00 -9.15
CA ASN A 27 -9.95 8.33 -9.64
C ASN A 27 -9.01 8.25 -10.86
N PRO A 28 -9.46 8.60 -12.07
CA PRO A 28 -8.65 8.48 -13.28
C PRO A 28 -7.40 9.39 -13.26
N ASN A 29 -7.48 10.54 -12.59
CA ASN A 29 -6.33 11.43 -12.47
C ASN A 29 -5.23 10.83 -11.58
N ALA A 30 -5.60 10.11 -10.52
CA ALA A 30 -4.66 9.43 -9.65
C ALA A 30 -3.96 8.28 -10.40
N THR A 31 -4.71 7.45 -11.13
CA THR A 31 -4.17 6.38 -11.96
C THR A 31 -3.20 6.92 -13.01
N GLN A 32 -3.63 7.92 -13.79
CA GLN A 32 -2.81 8.51 -14.84
C GLN A 32 -1.52 9.13 -14.29
N LYS A 33 -1.58 9.76 -13.11
CA LYS A 33 -0.40 10.31 -12.44
C LYS A 33 0.60 9.22 -12.08
N ARG A 34 0.15 8.07 -11.55
CA ARG A 34 1.03 6.95 -11.19
C ARG A 34 1.65 6.29 -12.42
N TYR A 35 0.85 6.13 -13.47
CA TYR A 35 1.34 5.62 -14.75
C TYR A 35 2.41 6.54 -15.36
N SER A 36 2.16 7.85 -15.42
CA SER A 36 3.13 8.82 -15.96
C SER A 36 4.43 8.93 -15.14
N GLN A 37 4.37 8.61 -13.84
CA GLN A 37 5.54 8.53 -12.96
C GLN A 37 6.33 7.21 -13.10
N GLY A 38 5.82 6.24 -13.88
CA GLY A 38 6.41 4.91 -13.98
C GLY A 38 6.28 4.08 -12.70
N TRP A 39 5.28 4.37 -11.86
CA TRP A 39 4.99 3.61 -10.64
C TRP A 39 4.01 2.47 -10.87
N VAL A 40 3.29 2.53 -11.97
CA VAL A 40 2.43 1.48 -12.50
C VAL A 40 2.89 1.21 -13.94
N ASP A 41 3.06 -0.04 -14.31
CA ASP A 41 3.54 -0.40 -15.63
C ASP A 41 2.44 -0.39 -16.68
N GLU A 42 1.22 -0.81 -16.31
CA GLU A 42 0.07 -0.89 -17.21
C GLU A 42 -1.24 -0.52 -16.52
N VAL A 43 -2.19 0.03 -17.29
CA VAL A 43 -3.52 0.46 -16.80
C VAL A 43 -4.60 -0.17 -17.66
N TYR A 44 -5.61 -0.74 -17.03
CA TYR A 44 -6.78 -1.35 -17.68
C TYR A 44 -8.07 -0.91 -16.99
N ASP A 45 -9.13 -0.73 -17.77
CA ASP A 45 -10.50 -0.53 -17.29
C ASP A 45 -11.39 -1.77 -17.51
N ASN A 46 -10.86 -2.78 -18.18
CA ASN A 46 -11.50 -4.07 -18.42
C ASN A 46 -10.80 -5.17 -17.59
N LEU A 47 -11.57 -5.85 -16.75
CA LEU A 47 -11.02 -6.88 -15.84
C LEU A 47 -10.57 -8.16 -16.58
N GLU A 48 -11.27 -8.57 -17.65
CA GLU A 48 -10.89 -9.74 -18.44
C GLU A 48 -9.52 -9.50 -19.10
N GLU A 49 -9.34 -8.34 -19.72
CA GLU A 49 -8.08 -7.95 -20.35
C GLU A 49 -6.97 -7.82 -19.32
N LEU A 50 -7.23 -7.16 -18.19
CA LEU A 50 -6.29 -7.05 -17.07
C LEU A 50 -5.77 -8.42 -16.64
N PHE A 51 -6.65 -9.35 -16.30
CA PHE A 51 -6.24 -10.66 -15.80
C PHE A 51 -5.60 -11.54 -16.87
N LYS A 52 -5.88 -11.33 -18.14
CA LYS A 52 -5.13 -11.96 -19.22
C LYS A 52 -3.65 -11.56 -19.16
N HIS A 53 -3.34 -10.28 -19.08
CA HIS A 53 -1.97 -9.77 -19.02
C HIS A 53 -1.27 -10.13 -17.70
N VAL A 54 -2.00 -10.11 -16.58
CA VAL A 54 -1.51 -10.60 -15.28
C VAL A 54 -1.05 -12.05 -15.38
N ASN A 55 -1.87 -12.92 -15.96
CA ASN A 55 -1.53 -14.34 -16.14
C ASN A 55 -0.32 -14.54 -17.07
N GLU A 56 -0.18 -13.71 -18.11
CA GLU A 56 0.99 -13.72 -18.98
C GLU A 56 2.28 -13.38 -18.21
N SER A 57 2.25 -12.36 -17.33
CA SER A 57 3.40 -12.00 -16.50
C SER A 57 3.73 -13.07 -15.47
N ILE A 58 2.73 -13.68 -14.85
CA ILE A 58 2.92 -14.82 -13.93
C ILE A 58 3.61 -15.99 -14.67
N ALA A 59 3.11 -16.35 -15.86
CA ALA A 59 3.69 -17.43 -16.66
C ALA A 59 5.14 -17.17 -17.06
N LYS A 60 5.48 -15.92 -17.33
CA LYS A 60 6.85 -15.47 -17.66
C LYS A 60 7.74 -15.26 -16.45
N LYS A 61 7.19 -15.29 -15.22
CA LYS A 61 7.84 -14.92 -13.96
C LYS A 61 8.40 -13.49 -14.00
N GLU A 62 7.66 -12.58 -14.59
CA GLU A 62 8.01 -11.18 -14.76
C GLU A 62 7.29 -10.33 -13.69
N ALA A 63 8.06 -9.67 -12.83
CA ALA A 63 7.49 -8.73 -11.87
C ALA A 63 6.91 -7.53 -12.61
N ARG A 64 5.61 -7.29 -12.42
CA ARG A 64 4.90 -6.22 -13.13
C ARG A 64 3.75 -5.68 -12.29
N SER A 65 3.51 -4.38 -12.38
CA SER A 65 2.45 -3.70 -11.67
C SER A 65 1.34 -3.25 -12.61
N TYR A 66 0.12 -3.54 -12.21
CA TYR A 66 -1.09 -3.25 -12.96
C TYR A 66 -2.02 -2.33 -12.15
N ALA A 67 -2.65 -1.37 -12.82
CA ALA A 67 -3.76 -0.63 -12.24
C ALA A 67 -5.07 -1.02 -12.93
N TYR A 68 -6.08 -1.32 -12.13
CA TYR A 68 -7.46 -1.37 -12.57
C TYR A 68 -8.09 0.01 -12.36
N GLN A 69 -8.47 0.65 -13.47
CA GLN A 69 -9.21 1.91 -13.45
C GLN A 69 -10.67 1.61 -13.18
N GLY A 70 -11.06 1.49 -11.91
CA GLY A 70 -12.41 1.12 -11.53
C GLY A 70 -12.55 0.93 -10.02
N ASN A 71 -13.72 0.46 -9.61
CA ASN A 71 -14.01 0.25 -8.21
C ASN A 71 -13.33 -1.04 -7.69
N VAL A 72 -12.77 -0.97 -6.50
CA VAL A 72 -12.09 -2.10 -5.86
C VAL A 72 -13.02 -3.31 -5.63
N VAL A 73 -14.31 -3.07 -5.41
CA VAL A 73 -15.29 -4.15 -5.23
C VAL A 73 -15.47 -4.96 -6.51
N ASP A 74 -15.52 -4.29 -7.68
CA ASP A 74 -15.60 -4.98 -8.96
C ASP A 74 -14.40 -5.91 -9.18
N LEU A 75 -13.19 -5.47 -8.81
CA LEU A 75 -11.98 -6.28 -8.90
C LEU A 75 -12.07 -7.54 -8.02
N TRP A 76 -12.47 -7.39 -6.75
CA TRP A 76 -12.59 -8.51 -5.81
C TRP A 76 -13.70 -9.48 -6.19
N GLU A 77 -14.87 -8.97 -6.63
CA GLU A 77 -15.96 -9.80 -7.09
C GLU A 77 -15.58 -10.61 -8.34
N TYR A 78 -14.98 -9.94 -9.33
CA TYR A 78 -14.48 -10.61 -10.54
C TYR A 78 -13.50 -11.75 -10.21
N ALA A 79 -12.53 -11.47 -9.33
CA ALA A 79 -11.56 -12.49 -8.91
C ALA A 79 -12.22 -13.67 -8.20
N ALA A 80 -13.20 -13.39 -7.33
CA ALA A 80 -13.92 -14.42 -6.57
C ALA A 80 -14.82 -15.28 -7.47
N GLU A 81 -15.48 -14.70 -8.46
CA GLU A 81 -16.38 -15.35 -9.40
C GLU A 81 -15.63 -16.20 -10.43
N ASN A 82 -14.48 -15.72 -10.89
CA ASN A 82 -13.65 -16.42 -11.87
C ASN A 82 -12.60 -17.35 -11.23
N ASN A 83 -12.67 -17.60 -9.92
CA ASN A 83 -11.74 -18.46 -9.18
C ASN A 83 -10.26 -18.11 -9.38
N ILE A 84 -9.95 -16.82 -9.47
CA ILE A 84 -8.58 -16.36 -9.65
C ILE A 84 -7.80 -16.58 -8.35
N HIS A 85 -6.61 -17.19 -8.47
CA HIS A 85 -5.72 -17.37 -7.35
C HIS A 85 -5.02 -16.04 -7.03
N ILE A 86 -5.08 -15.63 -5.77
CA ILE A 86 -4.40 -14.45 -5.23
C ILE A 86 -3.72 -14.88 -3.93
N ASP A 87 -2.43 -14.66 -3.81
CA ASP A 87 -1.67 -15.01 -2.61
C ASP A 87 -1.92 -14.02 -1.48
N LEU A 88 -1.93 -12.71 -1.79
CA LEU A 88 -1.97 -11.63 -0.82
C LEU A 88 -2.94 -10.53 -1.25
N GLY A 89 -3.78 -10.10 -0.35
CA GLY A 89 -4.71 -8.99 -0.56
C GLY A 89 -4.73 -8.00 0.60
N SER A 90 -5.01 -6.74 0.30
CA SER A 90 -5.24 -5.73 1.33
C SER A 90 -6.21 -4.66 0.85
N ASP A 91 -6.93 -4.04 1.78
CA ASP A 91 -7.62 -2.79 1.52
C ASP A 91 -6.80 -1.61 2.03
N GLN A 92 -6.67 -0.59 1.19
CA GLN A 92 -5.93 0.63 1.46
C GLN A 92 -6.76 1.89 1.17
N THR A 93 -8.08 1.77 1.12
CA THR A 93 -8.99 2.92 0.96
C THR A 93 -8.95 3.83 2.19
N SER A 94 -9.41 5.08 2.06
CA SER A 94 -9.31 6.06 3.17
C SER A 94 -10.53 6.00 4.11
N LEU A 95 -10.82 4.83 4.66
CA LEU A 95 -11.99 4.58 5.52
C LEU A 95 -11.95 5.26 6.90
N HIS A 96 -10.90 6.00 7.22
CA HIS A 96 -10.94 6.95 8.33
C HIS A 96 -11.95 8.07 8.11
N ASN A 97 -12.28 8.36 6.86
CA ASN A 97 -13.26 9.37 6.48
C ASN A 97 -14.11 8.90 5.29
N PRO A 98 -14.92 7.82 5.48
CA PRO A 98 -15.63 7.17 4.38
C PRO A 98 -16.65 8.07 3.69
N TRP A 99 -17.25 8.99 4.45
CA TRP A 99 -18.36 9.84 3.99
C TRP A 99 -17.89 11.10 3.23
N ALA A 100 -16.63 11.39 3.21
CA ALA A 100 -16.02 12.53 2.52
C ALA A 100 -15.06 12.10 1.40
N GLY A 101 -15.42 11.04 0.66
CA GLY A 101 -14.65 10.55 -0.48
C GLY A 101 -13.50 9.61 -0.10
N GLY A 102 -13.53 9.07 1.11
CA GLY A 102 -12.55 8.06 1.52
C GLY A 102 -12.83 6.67 0.96
N TYR A 103 -14.08 6.40 0.58
CA TYR A 103 -14.52 5.17 -0.07
C TYR A 103 -15.65 5.50 -1.07
N TYR A 104 -15.55 4.97 -2.28
CA TYR A 104 -16.53 5.20 -3.33
C TYR A 104 -17.43 3.98 -3.54
N PRO A 105 -18.77 4.18 -3.66
CA PRO A 105 -19.69 3.06 -3.82
C PRO A 105 -19.53 2.39 -5.19
N VAL A 106 -19.66 1.07 -5.21
CA VAL A 106 -19.64 0.27 -6.44
C VAL A 106 -20.89 0.53 -7.28
N GLY A 107 -20.74 0.47 -8.59
CA GLY A 107 -21.83 0.72 -9.54
C GLY A 107 -22.19 2.21 -9.71
N VAL A 108 -21.39 3.12 -9.16
CA VAL A 108 -21.55 4.57 -9.32
C VAL A 108 -20.24 5.13 -9.89
N SER A 109 -20.34 5.97 -10.91
CA SER A 109 -19.15 6.59 -11.48
C SER A 109 -18.45 7.52 -10.46
N PHE A 110 -17.17 7.79 -10.66
CA PHE A 110 -16.41 8.69 -9.78
C PHE A 110 -17.06 10.09 -9.69
N GLU A 111 -17.52 10.64 -10.81
CA GLU A 111 -18.15 11.97 -10.85
C GLU A 111 -19.55 11.95 -10.24
N ASP A 112 -20.38 10.95 -10.55
CA ASP A 112 -21.72 10.82 -9.96
C ASP A 112 -21.65 10.59 -8.44
N ALA A 113 -20.66 9.85 -7.97
CA ALA A 113 -20.45 9.64 -6.55
C ALA A 113 -20.09 10.94 -5.82
N LYS A 114 -19.32 11.84 -6.44
CA LYS A 114 -19.03 13.17 -5.88
C LYS A 114 -20.29 14.04 -5.79
N VAL A 115 -21.14 14.01 -6.82
CA VAL A 115 -22.43 14.71 -6.80
C VAL A 115 -23.34 14.11 -5.71
N MET A 116 -23.45 12.78 -5.66
CA MET A 116 -24.26 12.08 -4.66
C MET A 116 -23.80 12.41 -3.25
N MET A 117 -22.48 12.42 -2.99
CA MET A 117 -21.91 12.77 -1.69
C MET A 117 -22.29 14.19 -1.25
N ALA A 118 -22.36 15.15 -2.18
CA ALA A 118 -22.70 16.54 -1.90
C ALA A 118 -24.22 16.76 -1.73
N GLU A 119 -25.02 16.14 -2.60
CA GLU A 119 -26.46 16.43 -2.70
C GLU A 119 -27.34 15.41 -1.95
N GLN A 120 -26.86 14.17 -1.80
CA GLN A 120 -27.61 13.05 -1.22
C GLN A 120 -26.73 12.25 -0.23
N PRO A 121 -26.20 12.86 0.85
CA PRO A 121 -25.21 12.26 1.72
C PRO A 121 -25.69 10.96 2.38
N GLU A 122 -26.96 10.85 2.75
CA GLU A 122 -27.51 9.62 3.34
C GLU A 122 -27.56 8.47 2.32
N LEU A 123 -27.93 8.74 1.08
CA LEU A 123 -27.90 7.75 0.01
C LEU A 123 -26.45 7.33 -0.31
N PHE A 124 -25.54 8.29 -0.33
CA PHE A 124 -24.10 7.99 -0.50
C PHE A 124 -23.61 7.03 0.58
N LYS A 125 -23.93 7.31 1.83
CA LYS A 125 -23.60 6.48 2.99
C LYS A 125 -24.18 5.06 2.87
N GLU A 126 -25.46 4.94 2.52
CA GLU A 126 -26.11 3.64 2.32
C GLU A 126 -25.40 2.80 1.25
N LYS A 127 -25.08 3.43 0.12
CA LYS A 127 -24.37 2.76 -0.99
C LYS A 127 -22.92 2.38 -0.64
N VAL A 128 -22.22 3.20 0.14
CA VAL A 128 -20.89 2.84 0.66
C VAL A 128 -21.01 1.63 1.61
N GLN A 129 -21.98 1.59 2.49
CA GLN A 129 -22.19 0.45 3.39
C GLN A 129 -22.58 -0.83 2.64
N GLU A 130 -23.40 -0.73 1.59
CA GLU A 130 -23.69 -1.85 0.68
C GLU A 130 -22.42 -2.36 0.01
N SER A 131 -21.60 -1.45 -0.51
CA SER A 131 -20.33 -1.77 -1.15
C SER A 131 -19.33 -2.46 -0.21
N LEU A 132 -19.25 -2.00 1.04
CA LEU A 132 -18.42 -2.66 2.06
C LEU A 132 -18.89 -4.09 2.36
N ARG A 133 -20.19 -4.36 2.42
CA ARG A 133 -20.72 -5.72 2.58
C ARG A 133 -20.34 -6.61 1.39
N ARG A 134 -20.44 -6.11 0.17
CA ARG A 134 -20.05 -6.83 -1.06
C ARG A 134 -18.55 -7.08 -1.10
N HIS A 135 -17.75 -6.06 -0.77
CA HIS A 135 -16.28 -6.16 -0.68
C HIS A 135 -15.88 -7.30 0.26
N VAL A 136 -16.37 -7.28 1.50
CA VAL A 136 -16.09 -8.32 2.49
C VAL A 136 -16.56 -9.70 2.02
N ALA A 137 -17.73 -9.81 1.41
CA ALA A 137 -18.22 -11.08 0.88
C ALA A 137 -17.31 -11.67 -0.20
N ALA A 138 -16.76 -10.84 -1.09
CA ALA A 138 -15.80 -11.26 -2.10
C ALA A 138 -14.45 -11.68 -1.47
N VAL A 139 -13.93 -10.89 -0.52
CA VAL A 139 -12.72 -11.21 0.24
C VAL A 139 -12.88 -12.52 1.00
N ASN A 140 -14.01 -12.74 1.68
CA ASN A 140 -14.29 -13.99 2.40
C ASN A 140 -14.25 -15.23 1.47
N LYS A 141 -14.75 -15.10 0.24
CA LYS A 141 -14.66 -16.18 -0.77
C LYS A 141 -13.23 -16.49 -1.18
N LEU A 142 -12.41 -15.46 -1.36
CA LEU A 142 -11.01 -15.61 -1.78
C LEU A 142 -10.13 -16.13 -0.64
N THR A 143 -10.33 -15.66 0.59
CA THR A 143 -9.58 -16.16 1.75
C THR A 143 -9.93 -17.60 2.09
N ALA A 144 -11.18 -18.04 1.87
CA ALA A 144 -11.55 -19.45 1.96
C ALA A 144 -10.81 -20.34 0.95
N LYS A 145 -10.24 -19.76 -0.11
CA LYS A 145 -9.41 -20.43 -1.13
C LYS A 145 -7.90 -20.27 -0.91
N GLY A 146 -7.49 -19.64 0.19
CA GLY A 146 -6.08 -19.52 0.60
C GLY A 146 -5.45 -18.14 0.45
N MET A 147 -6.18 -17.12 0.00
CA MET A 147 -5.66 -15.76 0.01
C MET A 147 -5.40 -15.27 1.44
N TYR A 148 -4.24 -14.73 1.72
CA TYR A 148 -3.99 -14.00 2.96
C TYR A 148 -4.44 -12.55 2.79
N PHE A 149 -5.37 -12.10 3.63
CA PHE A 149 -5.89 -10.74 3.58
C PHE A 149 -5.62 -9.99 4.89
N PHE A 150 -5.30 -8.70 4.80
CA PHE A 150 -5.09 -7.83 5.95
C PHE A 150 -5.64 -6.41 5.69
N ASP A 151 -6.08 -5.77 6.76
CA ASP A 151 -6.40 -4.34 6.80
C ASP A 151 -5.08 -3.54 6.92
N TYR A 152 -4.95 -2.48 6.15
CA TYR A 152 -3.72 -1.66 6.17
C TYR A 152 -3.66 -0.67 7.35
N GLY A 153 -4.57 -0.77 8.31
CA GLY A 153 -4.71 0.19 9.41
C GLY A 153 -5.52 1.43 9.01
N ASN A 154 -6.41 1.27 8.04
CA ASN A 154 -7.21 2.33 7.41
C ASN A 154 -8.69 2.34 7.85
N ALA A 155 -9.01 1.63 8.92
CA ALA A 155 -10.37 1.43 9.46
C ALA A 155 -11.29 0.54 8.60
N PHE A 156 -10.78 -0.23 7.65
CA PHE A 156 -11.59 -1.13 6.83
C PHE A 156 -12.37 -2.14 7.69
N LEU A 157 -11.71 -2.80 8.63
CA LEU A 157 -12.34 -3.78 9.53
C LEU A 157 -13.49 -3.13 10.34
N LEU A 158 -13.23 -1.96 10.89
CA LEU A 158 -14.21 -1.25 11.73
C LEU A 158 -15.42 -0.78 10.93
N GLU A 159 -15.21 -0.13 9.79
CA GLU A 159 -16.31 0.39 8.97
C GLU A 159 -17.09 -0.73 8.29
N SER A 160 -16.44 -1.82 7.91
CA SER A 160 -17.12 -3.02 7.41
C SER A 160 -17.99 -3.67 8.48
N SER A 161 -17.53 -3.76 9.72
CA SER A 161 -18.32 -4.23 10.85
C SER A 161 -19.53 -3.32 11.10
N ARG A 162 -19.33 -2.00 11.08
CA ARG A 162 -20.43 -1.01 11.21
C ARG A 162 -21.44 -1.08 10.07
N ALA A 163 -21.01 -1.47 8.89
CA ALA A 163 -21.87 -1.72 7.73
C ALA A 163 -22.66 -3.05 7.84
N GLY A 164 -22.38 -3.87 8.85
CA GLY A 164 -23.01 -5.18 9.04
C GLY A 164 -22.44 -6.27 8.11
N ALA A 165 -21.20 -6.12 7.64
CA ALA A 165 -20.51 -7.14 6.87
C ALA A 165 -20.07 -8.32 7.76
N ASP A 166 -19.97 -9.52 7.19
CA ASP A 166 -19.51 -10.73 7.87
C ASP A 166 -17.98 -10.73 8.03
N ILE A 167 -17.48 -9.88 8.93
CA ILE A 167 -16.05 -9.64 9.17
C ILE A 167 -15.61 -9.97 10.59
N MET A 168 -16.52 -10.43 11.43
CA MET A 168 -16.26 -10.77 12.83
C MET A 168 -16.23 -12.28 13.02
N ASN A 169 -15.35 -12.74 13.90
CA ASN A 169 -15.38 -14.09 14.45
C ASN A 169 -16.44 -14.21 15.55
N GLU A 170 -16.82 -15.46 15.90
CA GLU A 170 -17.77 -15.74 16.97
C GLU A 170 -17.33 -15.20 18.35
N ASN A 171 -16.04 -15.11 18.59
CA ASN A 171 -15.44 -14.58 19.81
C ASN A 171 -15.40 -13.03 19.87
N GLY A 172 -15.93 -12.34 18.86
CA GLY A 172 -15.96 -10.89 18.80
C GLY A 172 -14.67 -10.21 18.32
N THR A 173 -13.71 -10.97 17.82
CA THR A 173 -12.51 -10.42 17.16
C THR A 173 -12.74 -10.28 15.65
N PHE A 174 -11.94 -9.46 14.97
CA PHE A 174 -11.95 -9.39 13.52
C PHE A 174 -11.39 -10.68 12.89
N ARG A 175 -11.89 -11.05 11.71
CA ARG A 175 -11.42 -12.22 10.96
C ARG A 175 -10.03 -12.04 10.37
N TYR A 176 -9.68 -10.81 10.05
CA TYR A 176 -8.43 -10.47 9.38
C TYR A 176 -7.54 -9.65 10.31
N PRO A 177 -6.21 -9.82 10.19
CA PRO A 177 -5.27 -9.01 10.94
C PRO A 177 -5.24 -7.57 10.45
N SER A 178 -4.86 -6.66 11.34
CA SER A 178 -4.47 -5.30 10.98
C SER A 178 -2.97 -5.25 10.72
N TYR A 179 -2.59 -4.65 9.58
CA TYR A 179 -1.17 -4.45 9.23
C TYR A 179 -0.37 -3.77 10.36
N VAL A 180 -0.94 -2.74 10.95
CA VAL A 180 -0.25 -1.95 11.99
C VAL A 180 -0.06 -2.75 13.28
N GLN A 181 -1.14 -3.41 13.76
CA GLN A 181 -1.13 -4.09 15.05
C GLN A 181 -0.52 -5.49 14.98
N ASP A 182 -0.94 -6.27 13.98
CA ASP A 182 -0.71 -7.71 13.97
C ASP A 182 0.48 -8.11 13.10
N ILE A 183 0.91 -7.22 12.17
CA ILE A 183 2.06 -7.47 11.29
C ILE A 183 3.24 -6.58 11.69
N MET A 184 3.09 -5.24 11.60
CA MET A 184 4.17 -4.33 11.92
C MET A 184 4.49 -4.26 13.42
N GLY A 185 3.51 -4.50 14.29
CA GLY A 185 3.73 -4.63 15.73
C GLY A 185 4.85 -5.62 16.03
N PRO A 186 4.61 -6.92 15.82
CA PRO A 186 5.61 -7.96 16.11
C PRO A 186 6.87 -7.88 15.26
N MET A 187 6.77 -7.42 14.01
CA MET A 187 7.94 -7.40 13.10
C MET A 187 8.87 -6.20 13.30
N CYS A 188 8.34 -5.07 13.73
CA CYS A 188 9.08 -3.81 13.77
C CYS A 188 8.93 -3.08 15.11
N PHE A 189 7.69 -2.79 15.54
CA PHE A 189 7.46 -1.88 16.66
C PHE A 189 7.89 -2.45 18.00
N ASP A 190 7.71 -3.74 18.22
CA ASP A 190 8.14 -4.45 19.46
C ASP A 190 9.67 -4.46 19.61
N TYR A 191 10.40 -4.34 18.49
CA TYR A 191 11.86 -4.17 18.48
C TYR A 191 12.30 -2.69 18.53
N GLY A 192 11.36 -1.74 18.69
CA GLY A 192 11.64 -0.32 18.76
C GLY A 192 11.85 0.36 17.40
N PHE A 193 11.64 -0.36 16.29
CA PHE A 193 11.68 0.21 14.95
C PHE A 193 10.42 1.02 14.68
N GLY A 194 10.56 2.16 14.02
CA GLY A 194 9.46 2.99 13.56
C GLY A 194 9.86 3.83 12.36
N PRO A 195 8.91 4.50 11.71
CA PRO A 195 9.17 5.27 10.52
C PRO A 195 10.18 6.40 10.81
N PHE A 196 11.20 6.47 9.96
CA PHE A 196 12.19 7.53 9.92
C PHE A 196 12.24 8.10 8.52
N ARG A 197 11.93 9.39 8.38
CA ARG A 197 11.89 10.07 7.10
C ARG A 197 12.84 11.26 7.12
N TRP A 198 13.57 11.44 6.01
CA TRP A 198 14.31 12.68 5.76
C TRP A 198 13.93 13.29 4.43
N VAL A 199 14.17 14.57 4.29
CA VAL A 199 13.89 15.37 3.10
C VAL A 199 15.12 16.24 2.83
N CYS A 200 15.61 16.18 1.59
CA CYS A 200 16.66 17.08 1.12
C CYS A 200 16.01 18.41 0.68
N THR A 201 16.13 19.42 1.50
CA THR A 201 15.47 20.72 1.28
C THR A 201 16.03 21.50 0.08
N SER A 202 17.18 21.12 -0.43
CA SER A 202 17.74 21.64 -1.69
C SER A 202 16.92 21.24 -2.93
N GLY A 203 16.14 20.15 -2.82
CA GLY A 203 15.42 19.56 -3.95
C GLY A 203 16.30 18.86 -4.98
N LYS A 204 17.62 18.72 -4.72
CA LYS A 204 18.57 18.11 -5.64
C LYS A 204 18.65 16.60 -5.46
N ALA A 205 18.69 15.86 -6.57
CA ALA A 205 18.81 14.41 -6.56
C ALA A 205 20.15 13.93 -5.95
N GLU A 206 21.22 14.68 -6.18
CA GLU A 206 22.56 14.38 -5.67
C GLU A 206 22.62 14.38 -4.14
N ASP A 207 21.83 15.26 -3.50
CA ASP A 207 21.77 15.32 -2.04
C ASP A 207 20.99 14.14 -1.46
N LEU A 208 19.96 13.65 -2.17
CA LEU A 208 19.29 12.42 -1.81
C LEU A 208 20.23 11.23 -1.96
N ASP A 209 20.94 11.11 -3.07
CA ASP A 209 21.93 10.05 -3.32
C ASP A 209 23.00 9.98 -2.23
N MET A 210 23.52 11.16 -1.82
CA MET A 210 24.52 11.26 -0.75
C MET A 210 23.93 10.82 0.60
N SER A 211 22.75 11.28 0.94
CA SER A 211 22.10 10.93 2.21
C SER A 211 21.71 9.45 2.27
N GLU A 212 21.28 8.86 1.16
CA GLU A 212 21.01 7.42 1.04
C GLU A 212 22.27 6.59 1.27
N LYS A 213 23.38 6.98 0.65
CA LYS A 213 24.68 6.31 0.86
C LYS A 213 25.09 6.34 2.34
N ILE A 214 25.01 7.49 2.99
CA ILE A 214 25.29 7.63 4.43
C ILE A 214 24.38 6.73 5.25
N ALA A 215 23.07 6.72 4.97
CA ALA A 215 22.14 5.89 5.69
C ALA A 215 22.47 4.39 5.56
N MET A 216 22.77 3.92 4.35
CA MET A 216 23.15 2.52 4.11
C MET A 216 24.45 2.14 4.81
N GLU A 217 25.47 3.02 4.81
CA GLU A 217 26.74 2.80 5.53
C GLU A 217 26.52 2.66 7.05
N VAL A 218 25.68 3.53 7.63
CA VAL A 218 25.31 3.48 9.05
C VAL A 218 24.56 2.18 9.39
N LEU A 219 23.56 1.81 8.58
CA LEU A 219 22.80 0.58 8.77
C LEU A 219 23.70 -0.68 8.68
N ALA A 220 24.60 -0.71 7.70
CA ALA A 220 25.56 -1.81 7.55
C ALA A 220 26.52 -1.91 8.74
N GLU A 221 26.92 -0.78 9.32
CA GLU A 221 27.77 -0.79 10.52
C GLU A 221 27.03 -1.27 11.76
N ILE A 222 25.79 -0.82 11.99
CA ILE A 222 24.93 -1.29 13.09
C ILE A 222 24.69 -2.79 12.97
N ALA A 223 24.43 -3.29 11.76
CA ALA A 223 24.17 -4.70 11.53
C ALA A 223 25.30 -5.63 12.02
N LYS A 224 26.57 -5.18 11.98
CA LYS A 224 27.73 -6.02 12.41
C LYS A 224 27.68 -6.46 13.87
N THR A 225 27.05 -5.68 14.73
CA THR A 225 27.02 -5.90 16.17
C THR A 225 25.62 -6.24 16.70
N SER A 226 24.61 -6.24 15.82
CA SER A 226 23.23 -6.51 16.18
C SER A 226 22.91 -8.01 16.22
N PRO A 227 21.91 -8.46 16.99
CA PRO A 227 21.31 -9.80 16.89
C PRO A 227 20.77 -10.06 15.48
N GLU A 228 20.63 -11.35 15.13
CA GLU A 228 20.29 -11.76 13.75
C GLU A 228 18.95 -11.17 13.27
N GLU A 229 17.94 -11.14 14.12
CA GLU A 229 16.62 -10.55 13.82
C GLU A 229 16.72 -9.06 13.46
N ILE A 230 17.59 -8.34 14.17
CA ILE A 230 17.85 -6.92 13.92
C ILE A 230 18.69 -6.73 12.65
N GLN A 231 19.64 -7.62 12.39
CA GLN A 231 20.42 -7.59 11.14
C GLN A 231 19.52 -7.72 9.92
N GLN A 232 18.45 -8.54 10.00
CA GLN A 232 17.50 -8.66 8.91
C GLN A 232 16.79 -7.33 8.62
N GLN A 233 16.34 -6.61 9.64
CA GLN A 233 15.73 -5.29 9.49
C GLN A 233 16.69 -4.28 8.81
N MET A 234 17.97 -4.34 9.15
CA MET A 234 18.98 -3.48 8.51
C MET A 234 19.18 -3.83 7.04
N ARG A 235 19.26 -5.12 6.71
CA ARG A 235 19.35 -5.59 5.31
C ARG A 235 18.13 -5.18 4.48
N ASP A 236 16.94 -5.34 5.03
CA ASP A 236 15.69 -4.97 4.36
C ASP A 236 15.62 -3.47 4.07
N ASN A 237 16.06 -2.64 5.01
CA ASN A 237 16.14 -1.19 4.78
C ASN A 237 17.18 -0.81 3.71
N ILE A 238 18.34 -1.47 3.69
CA ILE A 238 19.36 -1.26 2.64
C ILE A 238 18.80 -1.66 1.28
N GLN A 239 18.22 -2.85 1.17
CA GLN A 239 17.59 -3.33 -0.06
C GLN A 239 16.47 -2.40 -0.54
N TRP A 240 15.69 -1.87 0.40
CA TRP A 240 14.65 -0.87 0.09
C TRP A 240 15.24 0.42 -0.49
N ILE A 241 16.30 0.96 0.09
CA ILE A 241 16.96 2.18 -0.42
C ILE A 241 17.52 1.93 -1.83
N GLU A 242 18.23 0.82 -2.05
CA GLU A 242 18.79 0.45 -3.34
C GLU A 242 17.69 0.25 -4.40
N GLY A 243 16.64 -0.48 -4.06
CA GLY A 243 15.48 -0.70 -4.92
C GLY A 243 14.74 0.59 -5.26
N ALA A 244 14.52 1.45 -4.28
CA ALA A 244 13.88 2.74 -4.47
C ALA A 244 14.72 3.65 -5.38
N LYS A 245 16.03 3.67 -5.22
CA LYS A 245 16.97 4.41 -6.08
C LYS A 245 16.96 3.88 -7.50
N ALA A 246 17.14 2.57 -7.69
CA ALA A 246 17.14 1.93 -9.00
C ALA A 246 15.85 2.16 -9.80
N ASN A 247 14.72 2.32 -9.09
CA ASN A 247 13.41 2.56 -9.67
C ASN A 247 12.98 4.03 -9.67
N HIS A 248 13.87 4.96 -9.37
CA HIS A 248 13.61 6.41 -9.31
C HIS A 248 12.39 6.76 -8.42
N LEU A 249 12.18 6.01 -7.34
CA LEU A 249 11.07 6.21 -6.43
C LEU A 249 11.34 7.40 -5.50
N VAL A 250 10.76 8.56 -5.84
CA VAL A 250 10.84 9.80 -5.06
C VAL A 250 9.43 10.25 -4.70
N VAL A 251 9.16 10.42 -3.40
CA VAL A 251 7.82 10.74 -2.89
C VAL A 251 7.72 12.22 -2.56
N GLY A 252 7.08 12.98 -3.45
CA GLY A 252 6.81 14.41 -3.28
C GLY A 252 8.00 15.31 -3.59
N SER A 253 9.04 15.25 -2.79
CA SER A 253 10.34 15.95 -2.98
C SER A 253 11.47 14.92 -2.85
N GLN A 254 12.72 15.36 -2.92
CA GLN A 254 13.89 14.50 -2.69
C GLN A 254 13.88 13.97 -1.25
N ALA A 255 13.17 12.87 -1.01
CA ALA A 255 12.91 12.32 0.31
C ALA A 255 12.99 10.79 0.30
N ARG A 256 13.37 10.23 1.44
CA ARG A 256 13.35 8.80 1.69
C ARG A 256 12.72 8.49 3.06
N ILE A 257 12.10 7.31 3.15
CA ILE A 257 11.60 6.75 4.40
C ILE A 257 12.19 5.35 4.59
N LEU A 258 12.50 5.01 5.82
CA LEU A 258 12.83 3.65 6.24
C LEU A 258 12.26 3.41 7.65
N TYR A 259 12.42 2.20 8.17
CA TYR A 259 12.10 1.88 9.55
C TYR A 259 13.40 1.74 10.34
N ALA A 260 13.59 2.59 11.35
CA ALA A 260 14.78 2.60 12.18
C ALA A 260 14.42 2.63 13.67
N ASP A 261 15.27 2.01 14.49
CA ASP A 261 15.25 2.11 15.94
C ASP A 261 15.88 3.44 16.43
N CYS A 262 15.96 3.62 17.72
CA CYS A 262 16.53 4.82 18.32
C CYS A 262 18.00 5.03 17.93
N GLU A 263 18.79 3.94 17.90
CA GLU A 263 20.22 3.98 17.56
C GLU A 263 20.40 4.36 16.08
N GLY A 264 19.69 3.70 15.18
CA GLY A 264 19.73 3.97 13.75
C GLY A 264 19.35 5.41 13.42
N ARG A 265 18.22 5.91 13.96
CA ARG A 265 17.80 7.31 13.77
C ARG A 265 18.86 8.30 14.21
N THR A 266 19.41 8.11 15.39
CA THR A 266 20.40 9.02 15.99
C THR A 266 21.69 9.04 15.19
N LYS A 267 22.22 7.85 14.84
CA LYS A 267 23.46 7.73 14.06
C LYS A 267 23.33 8.28 12.66
N ILE A 268 22.24 7.94 11.94
CA ILE A 268 22.00 8.46 10.59
C ILE A 268 21.89 9.98 10.63
N ALA A 269 21.11 10.56 11.54
CA ALA A 269 20.95 12.01 11.67
C ALA A 269 22.28 12.71 12.02
N ALA A 270 23.10 12.10 12.87
CA ALA A 270 24.41 12.64 13.22
C ALA A 270 25.36 12.68 12.00
N GLU A 271 25.39 11.61 11.19
CA GLU A 271 26.23 11.58 9.99
C GLU A 271 25.72 12.55 8.90
N PHE A 272 24.39 12.70 8.75
CA PHE A 272 23.86 13.76 7.88
C PHE A 272 24.36 15.13 8.31
N ASN A 273 24.31 15.46 9.61
CA ASN A 273 24.82 16.74 10.12
C ASN A 273 26.34 16.93 9.92
N ARG A 274 27.12 15.84 9.91
CA ARG A 274 28.55 15.92 9.59
C ARG A 274 28.80 16.17 8.11
N ALA A 275 27.99 15.59 7.24
CA ALA A 275 28.13 15.72 5.78
C ALA A 275 27.71 17.10 5.24
N ILE A 276 26.82 17.81 5.93
CA ILE A 276 26.32 19.14 5.52
C ILE A 276 27.38 20.27 5.74
N LYS A 277 28.47 19.97 6.41
CA LYS A 277 29.58 20.93 6.58
C LYS A 277 30.43 21.03 5.33
#